data_90227efc8f0d74ea2778c7ace9e09b88
#
_entry.id   90227efc8f0d74ea2778c7ace9e09b88
#
_cell.length_a   1.000
_cell.length_b   1.000
_cell.length_c   1.000
_cell.angle_alpha   90.00
_cell.angle_beta   90.00
_cell.angle_gamma   90.00
#
_symmetry.space_group_name_H-M   'P 1'
#
loop_
_entity.id
_entity.type
_entity.pdbx_description
1 polymer ?
#
loop_
_entity_poly.entity_id
_entity_poly.type
_entity_poly.pdbx_seq_one_letter_code
_entity_poly.pdbx_strand_id
1 'polypeptide(L)'
;MPMSLVPLLTLSVLVVSVGLVVIRLVRGPTVADRVVALDVLSAVAIGFIATYTVATGAAALLDAALVVALVAFVATVAFARFIERRGPALMEEERERRRATTPDESEPATP
;
A
#
# COMPACT_ATOMS: atom_id res chain seq x y z
N MET A 1 -23.89 5.61 26.67
CA MET A 1 -22.89 4.58 26.30
C MET A 1 -21.70 4.75 27.20
N PRO A 2 -21.25 3.75 27.95
CA PRO A 2 -20.04 3.89 28.74
C PRO A 2 -18.86 4.16 27.80
N MET A 3 -18.12 5.24 28.09
CA MET A 3 -16.97 5.67 27.26
C MET A 3 -15.90 4.57 27.06
N SER A 4 -15.96 3.51 27.85
CA SER A 4 -15.05 2.37 27.75
C SER A 4 -15.38 1.37 26.61
N LEU A 5 -16.61 1.35 26.10
CA LEU A 5 -16.97 0.40 25.03
C LEU A 5 -16.48 0.85 23.64
N VAL A 6 -16.44 2.16 23.40
CA VAL A 6 -16.00 2.70 22.10
C VAL A 6 -14.53 2.35 21.81
N PRO A 7 -13.56 2.64 22.69
CA PRO A 7 -12.16 2.28 22.45
C PRO A 7 -11.97 0.75 22.37
N LEU A 8 -12.73 -0.03 23.13
CA LEU A 8 -12.63 -1.49 23.08
C LEU A 8 -13.09 -2.05 21.72
N LEU A 9 -14.21 -1.56 21.20
CA LEU A 9 -14.71 -1.93 19.88
C LEU A 9 -13.72 -1.50 18.78
N THR A 10 -13.20 -0.28 18.85
CA THR A 10 -12.23 0.22 17.87
C THR A 10 -10.96 -0.61 17.89
N LEU A 11 -10.41 -0.95 19.04
CA LEU A 11 -9.24 -1.83 19.17
C LEU A 11 -9.51 -3.22 18.58
N SER A 12 -10.68 -3.79 18.81
CA SER A 12 -11.04 -5.10 18.23
C SER A 12 -11.06 -5.07 16.70
N VAL A 13 -11.65 -4.03 16.13
CA VAL A 13 -11.68 -3.84 14.66
C VAL A 13 -10.26 -3.65 14.11
N LEU A 14 -9.41 -2.88 14.79
CA LEU A 14 -8.02 -2.68 14.38
C LEU A 14 -7.22 -3.98 14.41
N VAL A 15 -7.38 -4.82 15.43
CA VAL A 15 -6.71 -6.13 15.51
C VAL A 15 -7.12 -7.03 14.35
N VAL A 16 -8.41 -7.10 14.03
CA VAL A 16 -8.90 -7.85 12.87
C VAL A 16 -8.32 -7.29 11.58
N SER A 17 -8.25 -5.96 11.44
CA SER A 17 -7.67 -5.30 10.27
C SER A 17 -6.19 -5.65 10.09
N VAL A 18 -5.40 -5.66 11.17
CA VAL A 18 -3.99 -6.11 11.12
C VAL A 18 -3.90 -7.53 10.58
N GLY A 19 -4.73 -8.46 11.08
CA GLY A 19 -4.75 -9.85 10.61
C GLY A 19 -5.00 -9.95 9.10
N LEU A 20 -6.00 -9.22 8.59
CA LEU A 20 -6.32 -9.19 7.16
C LEU A 20 -5.20 -8.60 6.32
N VAL A 21 -4.60 -7.50 6.78
CA VAL A 21 -3.48 -6.84 6.08
C VAL A 21 -2.25 -7.75 6.02
N VAL A 22 -1.93 -8.45 7.12
CA VAL A 22 -0.80 -9.40 7.15
C VAL A 22 -1.05 -10.56 6.19
N ILE A 23 -2.25 -11.10 6.14
CA ILE A 23 -2.63 -12.16 5.18
C ILE A 23 -2.44 -11.63 3.74
N ARG A 24 -2.89 -10.42 3.45
CA ARG A 24 -2.70 -9.78 2.13
C ARG A 24 -1.23 -9.56 1.80
N LEU A 25 -0.42 -9.15 2.77
CA LEU A 25 1.02 -8.93 2.60
C LEU A 25 1.75 -10.23 2.21
N VAL A 26 1.41 -11.34 2.87
CA VAL A 26 2.03 -12.66 2.63
C VAL A 26 1.54 -13.27 1.32
N ARG A 27 0.25 -13.12 1.00
CA ARG A 27 -0.37 -13.69 -0.21
C ARG A 27 -0.25 -12.82 -1.45
N GLY A 28 0.10 -11.54 -1.32
CA GLY A 28 0.18 -10.60 -2.44
C GLY A 28 1.19 -11.04 -3.49
N PRO A 29 0.76 -11.37 -4.73
CA PRO A 29 1.64 -11.87 -5.79
C PRO A 29 2.53 -10.77 -6.38
N THR A 30 2.16 -9.50 -6.24
CA THR A 30 2.88 -8.36 -6.81
C THR A 30 3.54 -7.50 -5.76
N VAL A 31 4.63 -6.81 -6.15
CA VAL A 31 5.29 -5.81 -5.30
C VAL A 31 4.33 -4.68 -4.94
N ALA A 32 3.46 -4.29 -5.88
CA ALA A 32 2.45 -3.26 -5.65
C ALA A 32 1.46 -3.66 -4.54
N ASP A 33 0.99 -4.92 -4.51
CA ASP A 33 0.11 -5.42 -3.46
C ASP A 33 0.76 -5.34 -2.07
N ARG A 34 2.06 -5.63 -1.98
CA ARG A 34 2.81 -5.54 -0.73
C ARG A 34 2.96 -4.10 -0.25
N VAL A 35 3.21 -3.17 -1.17
CA VAL A 35 3.32 -1.75 -0.82
C VAL A 35 1.99 -1.21 -0.34
N VAL A 36 0.87 -1.54 -0.99
CA VAL A 36 -0.48 -1.17 -0.53
C VAL A 36 -0.77 -1.78 0.84
N ALA A 37 -0.38 -3.03 1.08
CA ALA A 37 -0.56 -3.66 2.39
C ALA A 37 0.25 -2.95 3.49
N LEU A 38 1.49 -2.54 3.21
CA LEU A 38 2.32 -1.76 4.14
C LEU A 38 1.74 -0.38 4.42
N ASP A 39 1.17 0.28 3.43
CA ASP A 39 0.48 1.57 3.59
C ASP A 39 -0.73 1.44 4.53
N VAL A 40 -1.58 0.45 4.28
CA VAL A 40 -2.73 0.16 5.17
C VAL A 40 -2.26 -0.21 6.58
N LEU A 41 -1.16 -0.97 6.73
CA LEU A 41 -0.59 -1.30 8.03
C LEU A 41 -0.15 -0.05 8.79
N SER A 42 0.45 0.92 8.10
CA SER A 42 0.82 2.22 8.70
C SER A 42 -0.41 2.99 9.16
N ALA A 43 -1.49 3.01 8.37
CA ALA A 43 -2.75 3.64 8.75
C ALA A 43 -3.39 2.99 9.97
N VAL A 44 -3.36 1.66 10.06
CA VAL A 44 -3.85 0.91 11.23
C VAL A 44 -3.00 1.20 12.47
N ALA A 45 -1.67 1.30 12.34
CA ALA A 45 -0.78 1.66 13.43
C ALA A 45 -1.10 3.06 13.99
N ILE A 46 -1.35 4.05 13.12
CA ILE A 46 -1.77 5.40 13.50
C ILE A 46 -3.12 5.33 14.24
N GLY A 47 -4.08 4.55 13.74
CA GLY A 47 -5.38 4.33 14.38
C GLY A 47 -5.24 3.72 15.78
N PHE A 48 -4.29 2.80 15.95
CA PHE A 48 -3.97 2.21 17.26
C PHE A 48 -3.46 3.26 18.25
N ILE A 49 -2.49 4.07 17.84
CA ILE A 49 -1.93 5.15 18.65
C ILE A 49 -3.03 6.15 19.02
N ALA A 50 -3.85 6.57 18.06
CA ALA A 50 -4.93 7.50 18.28
C ALA A 50 -5.96 6.97 19.29
N THR A 51 -6.40 5.70 19.12
CA THR A 51 -7.35 5.06 20.04
C THR A 51 -6.79 4.93 21.46
N TYR A 52 -5.52 4.54 21.57
CA TYR A 52 -4.83 4.44 22.86
C TYR A 52 -4.70 5.80 23.53
N THR A 53 -4.38 6.84 22.77
CA THR A 53 -4.29 8.23 23.26
C THR A 53 -5.62 8.70 23.82
N VAL A 54 -6.73 8.44 23.12
CA VAL A 54 -8.07 8.80 23.60
C VAL A 54 -8.43 8.04 24.87
N ALA A 55 -8.06 6.76 24.95
CA ALA A 55 -8.37 5.92 26.10
C ALA A 55 -7.57 6.29 27.37
N THR A 56 -6.32 6.74 27.22
CA THR A 56 -5.40 7.01 28.34
C THR A 56 -5.19 8.49 28.64
N GLY A 57 -5.60 9.39 27.74
CA GLY A 57 -5.32 10.83 27.81
C GLY A 57 -3.85 11.20 27.55
N ALA A 58 -3.02 10.27 27.07
CA ALA A 58 -1.59 10.47 26.84
C ALA A 58 -1.32 11.23 25.53
N ALA A 59 -1.55 12.55 25.52
CA ALA A 59 -1.43 13.39 24.33
C ALA A 59 -0.03 13.36 23.68
N ALA A 60 1.02 13.06 24.41
CA ALA A 60 2.39 12.94 23.87
C ALA A 60 2.53 11.86 22.77
N LEU A 61 1.65 10.86 22.75
CA LEU A 61 1.65 9.84 21.70
C LEU A 61 1.12 10.35 20.35
N LEU A 62 0.39 11.47 20.33
CA LEU A 62 -0.07 12.10 19.08
C LEU A 62 1.11 12.62 18.26
N ASP A 63 2.16 13.11 18.89
CA ASP A 63 3.36 13.55 18.21
C ASP A 63 4.03 12.38 17.45
N ALA A 64 4.09 11.22 18.09
CA ALA A 64 4.58 10.01 17.45
C ALA A 64 3.70 9.58 16.27
N ALA A 65 2.37 9.66 16.41
CA ALA A 65 1.44 9.37 15.32
C ALA A 65 1.62 10.31 14.12
N LEU A 66 1.83 11.60 14.39
CA LEU A 66 2.10 12.60 13.34
C LEU A 66 3.39 12.30 12.57
N VAL A 67 4.46 11.92 13.27
CA VAL A 67 5.73 11.54 12.65
C VAL A 67 5.54 10.30 11.76
N VAL A 68 4.88 9.28 12.25
CA VAL A 68 4.58 8.06 11.48
C VAL A 68 3.74 8.39 10.25
N ALA A 69 2.70 9.24 10.39
CA ALA A 69 1.85 9.66 9.29
C ALA A 69 2.64 10.41 8.20
N LEU A 70 3.56 11.30 8.62
CA LEU A 70 4.41 12.04 7.68
C LEU A 70 5.35 11.11 6.92
N VAL A 71 5.98 10.17 7.61
CA VAL A 71 6.89 9.17 6.99
C VAL A 71 6.11 8.28 6.02
N ALA A 72 4.94 7.80 6.42
CA ALA A 72 4.07 7.00 5.56
C ALA A 72 3.66 7.77 4.29
N PHE A 73 3.26 9.04 4.44
CA PHE A 73 2.92 9.90 3.30
C PHE A 73 4.09 10.08 2.33
N VAL A 74 5.29 10.38 2.83
CA VAL A 74 6.49 10.53 2.00
C VAL A 74 6.82 9.24 1.27
N ALA A 75 6.72 8.10 1.94
CA ALA A 75 6.95 6.77 1.35
C ALA A 75 5.97 6.49 0.22
N THR A 76 4.68 6.79 0.39
CA THR A 76 3.64 6.60 -0.63
C THR A 76 3.90 7.49 -1.86
N VAL A 77 4.24 8.77 -1.65
CA VAL A 77 4.59 9.69 -2.74
C VAL A 77 5.85 9.23 -3.49
N ALA A 78 6.88 8.80 -2.77
CA ALA A 78 8.11 8.31 -3.38
C ALA A 78 7.86 7.07 -4.24
N PHE A 79 7.01 6.15 -3.76
CA PHE A 79 6.64 4.95 -4.49
C PHE A 79 5.79 5.27 -5.74
N ALA A 80 4.83 6.18 -5.64
CA ALA A 80 4.04 6.64 -6.78
C ALA A 80 4.95 7.21 -7.88
N ARG A 81 5.88 8.07 -7.51
CA ARG A 81 6.87 8.63 -8.45
C ARG A 81 7.79 7.57 -9.06
N PHE A 82 8.13 6.54 -8.30
CA PHE A 82 8.94 5.44 -8.82
C PHE A 82 8.20 4.64 -9.90
N ILE A 83 6.92 4.36 -9.69
CA ILE A 83 6.07 3.68 -10.68
C ILE A 83 5.90 4.52 -11.93
N GLU A 84 5.62 5.82 -11.80
CA GLU A 84 5.47 6.73 -12.92
C GLU A 84 6.72 6.77 -13.83
N ARG A 85 7.89 6.74 -13.23
CA ARG A 85 9.16 6.77 -13.99
C ARG A 85 9.47 5.46 -14.71
N ARG A 86 9.02 4.32 -14.19
CA ARG A 86 9.28 3.00 -14.78
C ARG A 86 8.19 2.53 -15.74
N GLY A 87 6.99 3.05 -15.64
CA GLY A 87 5.86 2.66 -16.48
C GLY A 87 6.11 2.77 -17.98
N PRO A 88 6.63 3.89 -18.51
CA PRO A 88 6.92 4.05 -19.92
C PRO A 88 7.97 3.07 -20.43
N ALA A 89 9.04 2.85 -19.68
CA ALA A 89 10.13 1.94 -20.06
C ALA A 89 9.67 0.47 -20.17
N LEU A 90 8.81 0.03 -19.24
CA LEU A 90 8.26 -1.32 -19.26
C LEU A 90 7.27 -1.54 -20.43
N MET A 91 6.49 -0.53 -20.78
CA MET A 91 5.59 -0.59 -21.93
C MET A 91 6.34 -0.62 -23.27
N GLU A 92 7.46 0.07 -23.34
CA GLU A 92 8.31 0.09 -24.54
C GLU A 92 9.00 -1.26 -24.73
N GLU A 93 9.54 -1.85 -23.68
CA GLU A 93 10.13 -3.19 -23.69
C GLU A 93 9.10 -4.28 -24.04
N GLU A 94 7.87 -4.16 -23.56
CA GLU A 94 6.79 -5.11 -23.92
C GLU A 94 6.34 -4.93 -25.36
N ARG A 95 6.32 -3.71 -25.87
CA ARG A 95 6.05 -3.44 -27.31
C ARG A 95 7.13 -4.01 -28.23
N GLU A 96 8.39 -3.88 -27.85
CA GLU A 96 9.51 -4.48 -28.60
C GLU A 96 9.44 -6.00 -28.56
N ARG A 97 9.15 -6.61 -27.41
CA ARG A 97 8.94 -8.05 -27.31
C ARG A 97 7.79 -8.53 -28.19
N ARG A 98 6.67 -7.83 -28.22
CA ARG A 98 5.53 -8.16 -29.10
C ARG A 98 5.90 -8.04 -30.58
N ARG A 99 6.63 -7.00 -30.98
CA ARG A 99 7.12 -6.85 -32.36
C ARG A 99 8.08 -7.96 -32.75
N ALA A 100 8.96 -8.38 -31.86
CA ALA A 100 9.90 -9.47 -32.12
C ALA A 100 9.22 -10.86 -32.18
N THR A 101 8.04 -11.01 -31.58
CA THR A 101 7.30 -12.29 -31.56
C THR A 101 6.26 -12.41 -32.68
N THR A 102 5.89 -11.30 -33.32
CA THR A 102 5.03 -11.31 -34.50
C THR A 102 5.93 -11.41 -35.72
N PRO A 103 5.99 -12.57 -36.44
CA PRO A 103 6.68 -12.66 -37.71
C PRO A 103 6.00 -11.71 -38.67
N ASP A 104 6.80 -11.00 -39.43
CA ASP A 104 6.34 -10.08 -40.48
C ASP A 104 5.46 -10.84 -41.50
N GLU A 105 4.14 -10.70 -41.33
CA GLU A 105 3.14 -11.25 -42.24
C GLU A 105 3.01 -10.38 -43.51
N SER A 106 3.97 -9.47 -43.71
CA SER A 106 4.01 -8.53 -44.84
C SER A 106 5.02 -8.91 -45.91
N GLU A 107 5.47 -10.19 -45.97
CA GLU A 107 6.17 -10.63 -47.18
C GLU A 107 5.15 -10.98 -48.26
N PRO A 108 4.97 -10.13 -49.30
CA PRO A 108 4.09 -10.46 -50.39
C PRO A 108 4.69 -11.67 -51.10
N ALA A 109 3.91 -12.74 -51.17
CA ALA A 109 4.21 -13.86 -52.04
C ALA A 109 4.44 -13.32 -53.47
N THR A 110 5.69 -13.18 -53.81
CA THR A 110 6.06 -12.97 -55.24
C THR A 110 5.82 -14.26 -56.01
N PRO A 111 5.13 -14.20 -57.13
CA PRO A 111 4.77 -15.34 -57.95
C PRO A 111 6.00 -16.03 -58.60
#